data_2d285e0727dfbdb4bd5dcff5ef7c3922
#
_entry.id   2d285e0727dfbdb4bd5dcff5ef7c3922
#
_cell.length_a   1.000
_cell.length_b   1.000
_cell.length_c   1.000
_cell.angle_alpha   90.00
_cell.angle_beta   90.00
_cell.angle_gamma   90.00
#
_symmetry.space_group_name_H-M   'P 1'
#
loop_
_entity.id
_entity.type
_entity.pdbx_description
1 polymer ?
#
loop_
_entity_poly.entity_id
_entity_poly.type
_entity_poly.pdbx_seq_one_letter_code
_entity_poly.pdbx_strand_id
1 'polypeptide(L)'
;MESAVLNVARYDVFKLTEAVLAGQTARVLRMLDGLRAEGEAAVLVHWHVADTIAGLKRVKDALGQGKPLPVAFNEGRVWGVKQRLYERVLPLLAEHQLAHLVEAASICDGVVKGLKHPLWPLDPWDALRHLVLLLVQAVATPPAPRGKAPMLRAGPRLVLQA
;
A
#
# COMPACT_ATOMS: atom_id res chain seq x y z
N MET A 1 32.09 -17.41 -25.17
CA MET A 1 31.64 -17.55 -24.28
C MET A 1 30.94 -16.71 -23.54
N GLU A 2 29.93 -16.63 -23.52
CA GLU A 2 29.31 -15.79 -22.94
C GLU A 2 28.97 -15.98 -21.71
N SER A 3 29.30 -15.29 -21.08
CA SER A 3 28.70 -15.10 -19.88
C SER A 3 27.26 -15.15 -20.16
N ALA A 4 26.65 -16.20 -19.69
CA ALA A 4 25.29 -16.12 -19.41
C ALA A 4 25.12 -14.78 -18.74
N VAL A 5 24.73 -13.83 -19.49
CA VAL A 5 24.27 -12.60 -18.94
C VAL A 5 23.15 -13.03 -18.06
N LEU A 6 23.49 -13.12 -16.82
CA LEU A 6 22.53 -13.07 -15.81
C LEU A 6 21.76 -11.81 -16.08
N ASN A 7 20.62 -11.97 -16.71
CA ASN A 7 19.55 -11.03 -16.61
C ASN A 7 19.14 -11.05 -15.13
N VAL A 8 20.04 -10.55 -14.33
CA VAL A 8 19.64 -10.03 -13.05
C VAL A 8 18.79 -8.86 -13.43
N ALA A 9 17.48 -9.06 -13.41
CA ALA A 9 16.55 -7.99 -13.58
C ALA A 9 17.06 -6.85 -12.70
N ARG A 10 17.45 -5.77 -13.33
CA ARG A 10 18.03 -4.60 -12.66
C ARG A 10 17.10 -4.09 -11.58
N TYR A 11 15.81 -4.44 -11.75
CA TYR A 11 14.74 -4.12 -10.83
C TYR A 11 13.99 -5.41 -10.50
N ASP A 12 13.98 -5.74 -9.23
CA ASP A 12 13.30 -6.90 -8.71
C ASP A 12 11.94 -6.45 -8.15
N VAL A 13 10.88 -7.15 -8.52
CA VAL A 13 9.52 -6.86 -8.04
C VAL A 13 9.42 -6.99 -6.50
N PHE A 14 10.18 -7.90 -5.90
CA PHE A 14 10.25 -8.03 -4.43
C PHE A 14 10.87 -6.78 -3.79
N LYS A 15 11.92 -6.23 -4.38
CA LYS A 15 12.53 -4.99 -3.92
C LYS A 15 11.63 -3.78 -4.14
N LEU A 16 10.79 -3.82 -5.17
CA LEU A 16 9.76 -2.79 -5.36
C LEU A 16 8.82 -2.73 -4.15
N THR A 17 8.28 -3.87 -3.73
CA THR A 17 7.37 -3.91 -2.57
C THR A 17 8.07 -3.50 -1.27
N GLU A 18 9.33 -3.85 -1.09
CA GLU A 18 10.15 -3.37 0.04
C GLU A 18 10.30 -1.85 0.02
N ALA A 19 10.61 -1.26 -1.13
CA ALA A 19 10.74 0.19 -1.30
C ALA A 19 9.41 0.93 -1.05
N VAL A 20 8.30 0.33 -1.48
CA VAL A 20 6.95 0.86 -1.23
C VAL A 20 6.66 0.90 0.27
N LEU A 21 6.87 -0.20 0.98
CA LEU A 21 6.66 -0.30 2.43
C LEU A 21 7.66 0.56 3.22
N ALA A 22 8.82 0.86 2.63
CA ALA A 22 9.79 1.80 3.18
C ALA A 22 9.42 3.27 2.95
N GLY A 23 8.37 3.57 2.19
CA GLY A 23 7.95 4.94 1.89
C GLY A 23 8.89 5.69 0.94
N GLN A 24 9.68 4.97 0.15
CA GLN A 24 10.71 5.54 -0.74
C GLN A 24 10.12 5.92 -2.11
N THR A 25 9.26 6.91 -2.15
CA THR A 25 8.46 7.28 -3.34
C THR A 25 9.29 7.45 -4.61
N ALA A 26 10.37 8.23 -4.57
CA ALA A 26 11.19 8.48 -5.75
C ALA A 26 11.87 7.20 -6.28
N ARG A 27 12.32 6.33 -5.37
CA ARG A 27 12.90 5.03 -5.72
C ARG A 27 11.85 4.11 -6.35
N VAL A 28 10.66 4.07 -5.78
CA VAL A 28 9.53 3.27 -6.28
C VAL A 28 9.18 3.65 -7.71
N LEU A 29 9.08 4.94 -8.01
CA LEU A 29 8.77 5.42 -9.36
C LEU A 29 9.85 5.02 -10.36
N ARG A 30 11.13 5.19 -10.00
CA ARG A 30 12.24 4.72 -10.86
C ARG A 30 12.23 3.22 -11.08
N MET A 31 11.87 2.44 -10.07
CA MET A 31 11.77 0.97 -10.19
C MET A 31 10.63 0.56 -11.10
N LEU A 32 9.47 1.22 -11.02
CA LEU A 32 8.35 0.97 -11.94
C LEU A 32 8.73 1.27 -13.38
N ASP A 33 9.38 2.41 -13.63
CA ASP A 33 9.84 2.79 -14.96
C ASP A 33 10.88 1.78 -15.49
N GLY A 34 11.77 1.30 -14.63
CA GLY A 34 12.75 0.27 -14.96
C GLY A 34 12.11 -1.08 -15.31
N LEU A 35 11.18 -1.56 -14.52
CA LEU A 35 10.43 -2.80 -14.78
C LEU A 35 9.68 -2.73 -16.11
N ARG A 36 9.04 -1.60 -16.39
CA ARG A 36 8.38 -1.35 -17.68
C ARG A 36 9.38 -1.41 -18.83
N ALA A 37 10.52 -0.73 -18.69
CA ALA A 37 11.56 -0.68 -19.72
C ALA A 37 12.22 -2.05 -19.97
N GLU A 38 12.32 -2.89 -18.95
CA GLU A 38 12.83 -4.27 -19.06
C GLU A 38 11.81 -5.23 -19.69
N GLY A 39 10.59 -4.77 -19.94
CA GLY A 39 9.53 -5.59 -20.53
C GLY A 39 8.83 -6.52 -19.55
N GLU A 40 8.90 -6.20 -18.25
CA GLU A 40 8.18 -6.98 -17.24
C GLU A 40 6.66 -6.91 -17.46
N ALA A 41 5.97 -7.98 -17.15
CA ALA A 41 4.51 -8.01 -17.30
C ALA A 41 3.82 -7.19 -16.20
N ALA A 42 3.00 -6.22 -16.59
CA ALA A 42 2.25 -5.39 -15.66
C ALA A 42 1.38 -6.22 -14.69
N VAL A 43 0.81 -7.31 -15.17
CA VAL A 43 0.00 -8.24 -14.37
C VAL A 43 0.81 -8.89 -13.25
N LEU A 44 2.08 -9.22 -13.49
CA LEU A 44 2.96 -9.80 -12.48
C LEU A 44 3.31 -8.79 -11.39
N VAL A 45 3.62 -7.57 -11.80
CA VAL A 45 3.90 -6.48 -10.85
C VAL A 45 2.67 -6.18 -10.00
N HIS A 46 1.49 -6.10 -10.64
CA HIS A 46 0.23 -5.94 -9.93
C HIS A 46 0.01 -7.02 -8.88
N TRP A 47 0.23 -8.29 -9.26
CA TRP A 47 0.03 -9.41 -8.35
C TRP A 47 0.87 -9.28 -7.06
N HIS A 48 2.13 -8.90 -7.18
CA HIS A 48 3.00 -8.69 -6.02
C HIS A 48 2.54 -7.53 -5.12
N VAL A 49 2.10 -6.44 -5.70
CA VAL A 49 1.57 -5.29 -4.95
C VAL A 49 0.26 -5.65 -4.26
N ALA A 50 -0.64 -6.30 -4.98
CA ALA A 50 -1.94 -6.74 -4.46
C ALA A 50 -1.78 -7.78 -3.33
N ASP A 51 -0.85 -8.73 -3.46
CA ASP A 51 -0.53 -9.70 -2.42
C ASP A 51 0.01 -9.02 -1.15
N THR A 52 0.83 -7.99 -1.32
CA THR A 52 1.32 -7.18 -0.20
C THR A 52 0.17 -6.47 0.51
N ILE A 53 -0.74 -5.83 -0.21
CA ILE A 53 -1.93 -5.16 0.35
C ILE A 53 -2.82 -6.19 1.09
N ALA A 54 -3.08 -7.33 0.45
CA ALA A 54 -3.88 -8.38 1.05
C ALA A 54 -3.23 -8.97 2.32
N GLY A 55 -1.91 -9.12 2.31
CA GLY A 55 -1.14 -9.56 3.47
C GLY A 55 -1.25 -8.57 4.64
N LEU A 56 -1.09 -7.27 4.36
CA LEU A 56 -1.28 -6.21 5.36
C LEU A 56 -2.69 -6.26 5.96
N LYS A 57 -3.71 -6.44 5.12
CA LYS A 57 -5.10 -6.54 5.57
C LYS A 57 -5.31 -7.76 6.47
N ARG A 58 -4.85 -8.94 6.06
CA ARG A 58 -4.98 -10.18 6.87
C ARG A 58 -4.31 -10.04 8.23
N VAL A 59 -3.09 -9.48 8.28
CA VAL A 59 -2.37 -9.27 9.54
C VAL A 59 -3.10 -8.27 10.42
N LYS A 60 -3.56 -7.15 9.85
CA LYS A 60 -4.32 -6.13 10.59
C LYS A 60 -5.59 -6.70 11.20
N ASP A 61 -6.34 -7.50 10.44
CA ASP A 61 -7.57 -8.15 10.89
C ASP A 61 -7.29 -9.15 12.03
N ALA A 62 -6.24 -9.96 11.90
CA ALA A 62 -5.85 -10.90 12.95
C ALA A 62 -5.46 -10.19 14.25
N LEU A 63 -4.70 -9.09 14.15
CA LEU A 63 -4.38 -8.26 15.33
C LEU A 63 -5.63 -7.63 15.94
N GLY A 64 -6.58 -7.19 15.12
CA GLY A 64 -7.88 -6.66 15.57
C GLY A 64 -8.74 -7.70 16.29
N GLN A 65 -8.54 -8.98 16.00
CA GLN A 65 -9.16 -10.10 16.70
C GLN A 65 -8.41 -10.48 18.01
N GLY A 66 -7.38 -9.76 18.39
CA GLY A 66 -6.60 -10.00 19.60
C GLY A 66 -5.54 -11.10 19.44
N LYS A 67 -5.25 -11.54 18.21
CA LYS A 67 -4.21 -12.57 17.99
C LYS A 67 -2.81 -11.96 18.19
N PRO A 68 -1.87 -12.74 18.78
CA PRO A 68 -0.48 -12.30 18.89
C PRO A 68 0.16 -12.09 17.52
N LEU A 69 1.12 -11.18 17.42
CA LEU A 69 1.78 -10.82 16.17
C LEU A 69 2.38 -12.02 15.41
N PRO A 70 3.06 -13.01 16.05
CA PRO A 70 3.55 -14.18 15.33
C PRO A 70 2.44 -15.00 14.65
N VAL A 71 1.29 -15.12 15.31
CA VAL A 71 0.11 -15.81 14.75
C VAL A 71 -0.47 -15.01 13.59
N ALA A 72 -0.59 -13.69 13.76
CA ALA A 72 -1.07 -12.80 12.71
C ALA A 72 -0.17 -12.85 11.46
N PHE A 73 1.15 -12.87 11.62
CA PHE A 73 2.08 -13.03 10.50
C PHE A 73 1.94 -14.37 9.79
N ASN A 74 1.77 -15.45 10.54
CA ASN A 74 1.55 -16.77 9.94
C ASN A 74 0.26 -16.81 9.11
N GLU A 75 -0.83 -16.30 9.65
CA GLU A 75 -2.10 -16.19 8.92
C GLU A 75 -2.01 -15.25 7.70
N GLY A 76 -1.27 -14.16 7.84
CA GLY A 76 -1.00 -13.22 6.75
C GLY A 76 -0.03 -13.75 5.69
N ARG A 77 0.59 -14.90 5.92
CA ARG A 77 1.65 -15.48 5.08
C ARG A 77 2.83 -14.52 4.90
N VAL A 78 3.26 -13.91 6.01
CA VAL A 78 4.35 -12.94 6.03
C VAL A 78 5.56 -13.54 6.73
N TRP A 79 6.67 -13.67 6.01
CA TRP A 79 7.90 -14.27 6.51
C TRP A 79 9.12 -13.40 6.24
N GLY A 80 10.16 -13.62 7.02
CA GLY A 80 11.48 -13.03 6.80
C GLY A 80 11.50 -11.52 6.94
N VAL A 81 12.18 -10.85 6.03
CA VAL A 81 12.39 -9.37 6.04
C VAL A 81 11.07 -8.60 6.00
N LYS A 82 10.05 -9.15 5.33
CA LYS A 82 8.72 -8.52 5.25
C LYS A 82 8.09 -8.30 6.63
N GLN A 83 8.35 -9.17 7.61
CA GLN A 83 7.79 -9.02 8.95
C GLN A 83 8.16 -7.69 9.57
N ARG A 84 9.43 -7.29 9.49
CA ARG A 84 9.92 -5.99 10.03
C ARG A 84 9.28 -4.81 9.33
N LEU A 85 9.10 -4.90 8.00
CA LEU A 85 8.45 -3.85 7.23
C LEU A 85 6.97 -3.72 7.61
N TYR A 86 6.29 -4.85 7.79
CA TYR A 86 4.89 -4.90 8.21
C TYR A 86 4.71 -4.34 9.63
N GLU A 87 5.56 -4.73 10.58
CA GLU A 87 5.54 -4.18 11.95
C GLU A 87 5.61 -2.66 11.95
N ARG A 88 6.43 -2.09 11.07
CA ARG A 88 6.59 -0.64 10.98
C ARG A 88 5.39 0.06 10.38
N VAL A 89 4.76 -0.51 9.34
CA VAL A 89 3.69 0.17 8.60
C VAL A 89 2.30 -0.10 9.15
N LEU A 90 2.07 -1.25 9.80
CA LEU A 90 0.75 -1.60 10.33
C LEU A 90 0.14 -0.55 11.26
N PRO A 91 0.91 0.06 12.19
CA PRO A 91 0.37 1.13 13.03
C PRO A 91 0.02 2.41 12.25
N LEU A 92 0.62 2.60 11.07
CA LEU A 92 0.38 3.78 10.23
C LEU A 92 -0.87 3.63 9.36
N LEU A 93 -1.38 2.41 9.20
CA LEU A 93 -2.49 2.08 8.34
C LEU A 93 -3.77 1.90 9.15
N ALA A 94 -4.74 2.77 8.95
CA ALA A 94 -6.08 2.58 9.50
C ALA A 94 -6.86 1.53 8.68
N GLU A 95 -7.84 0.90 9.30
CA GLU A 95 -8.66 -0.14 8.65
C GLU A 95 -9.36 0.35 7.38
N HIS A 96 -9.89 1.57 7.41
CA HIS A 96 -10.54 2.17 6.24
C HIS A 96 -9.57 2.44 5.09
N GLN A 97 -8.30 2.78 5.39
CA GLN A 97 -7.26 2.96 4.38
C GLN A 97 -6.91 1.63 3.72
N LEU A 98 -6.80 0.56 4.52
CA LEU A 98 -6.56 -0.79 3.99
C LEU A 98 -7.74 -1.28 3.14
N ALA A 99 -8.98 -1.03 3.57
CA ALA A 99 -10.17 -1.37 2.77
C ALA A 99 -10.14 -0.65 1.41
N HIS A 100 -9.80 0.64 1.41
CA HIS A 100 -9.64 1.42 0.18
C HIS A 100 -8.51 0.90 -0.72
N LEU A 101 -7.39 0.50 -0.14
CA LEU A 101 -6.27 -0.09 -0.90
C LEU A 101 -6.64 -1.45 -1.51
N VAL A 102 -7.42 -2.27 -0.82
CA VAL A 102 -7.93 -3.54 -1.35
C VAL A 102 -8.85 -3.29 -2.54
N GLU A 103 -9.78 -2.32 -2.43
CA GLU A 103 -10.64 -1.91 -3.53
C GLU A 103 -9.82 -1.40 -4.72
N ALA A 104 -8.86 -0.50 -4.47
CA ALA A 104 -7.97 0.03 -5.48
C ALA A 104 -7.18 -1.07 -6.20
N ALA A 105 -6.68 -2.06 -5.46
CA ALA A 105 -5.99 -3.21 -6.04
C ALA A 105 -6.90 -4.03 -6.95
N SER A 106 -8.17 -4.21 -6.59
CA SER A 106 -9.16 -4.90 -7.40
C SER A 106 -9.48 -4.15 -8.70
N ILE A 107 -9.63 -2.82 -8.63
CA ILE A 107 -9.84 -2.00 -9.83
C ILE A 107 -8.62 -2.06 -10.74
N CYS A 108 -7.43 -1.93 -10.17
CA CYS A 108 -6.17 -2.02 -10.93
C CYS A 108 -6.01 -3.39 -11.61
N ASP A 109 -6.40 -4.48 -10.96
CA ASP A 109 -6.43 -5.83 -11.57
C ASP A 109 -7.26 -5.84 -12.85
N GLY A 110 -8.44 -5.25 -12.81
CA GLY A 110 -9.28 -5.10 -13.98
C GLY A 110 -8.58 -4.32 -15.09
N VAL A 111 -7.98 -3.19 -14.79
CA VAL A 111 -7.30 -2.34 -15.78
C VAL A 111 -6.10 -3.05 -16.41
N VAL A 112 -5.26 -3.71 -15.63
CA VAL A 112 -4.09 -4.43 -16.18
C VAL A 112 -4.50 -5.63 -17.04
N LYS A 113 -5.73 -6.11 -16.89
CA LYS A 113 -6.34 -7.16 -17.73
C LYS A 113 -7.18 -6.63 -18.89
N GLY A 114 -7.18 -5.32 -19.10
CA GLY A 114 -7.82 -4.67 -20.24
C GLY A 114 -9.24 -4.14 -19.99
N LEU A 115 -9.73 -4.17 -18.75
CA LEU A 115 -11.01 -3.54 -18.41
C LEU A 115 -10.81 -2.03 -18.25
N LYS A 116 -11.89 -1.28 -18.41
CA LYS A 116 -11.90 0.18 -18.25
C LYS A 116 -12.61 0.58 -16.95
N HIS A 117 -12.06 1.56 -16.27
CA HIS A 117 -12.69 2.18 -15.12
C HIS A 117 -12.70 3.70 -15.27
N PRO A 118 -13.84 4.40 -15.03
CA PRO A 118 -13.97 5.82 -15.36
C PRO A 118 -13.02 6.75 -14.58
N LEU A 119 -12.57 6.31 -13.40
CA LEU A 119 -11.72 7.10 -12.51
C LEU A 119 -10.24 6.62 -12.50
N TRP A 120 -9.89 5.67 -13.36
CA TRP A 120 -8.56 5.10 -13.40
C TRP A 120 -7.90 5.29 -14.78
N PRO A 121 -6.56 5.36 -14.82
CA PRO A 121 -5.83 5.39 -16.08
C PRO A 121 -6.16 4.15 -16.94
N LEU A 122 -6.17 4.32 -18.25
CA LEU A 122 -6.40 3.20 -19.18
C LEU A 122 -5.15 2.35 -19.41
N ASP A 123 -3.97 2.98 -19.32
CA ASP A 123 -2.70 2.27 -19.47
C ASP A 123 -2.40 1.43 -18.22
N PRO A 124 -2.05 0.14 -18.36
CA PRO A 124 -1.77 -0.75 -17.24
C PRO A 124 -0.67 -0.25 -16.31
N TRP A 125 0.40 0.33 -16.85
CA TRP A 125 1.51 0.83 -16.05
C TRP A 125 1.18 2.13 -15.31
N ASP A 126 0.35 2.98 -15.89
CA ASP A 126 -0.17 4.17 -15.23
C ASP A 126 -1.15 3.80 -14.10
N ALA A 127 -1.96 2.75 -14.30
CA ALA A 127 -2.81 2.20 -13.25
C ALA A 127 -1.99 1.60 -12.10
N LEU A 128 -0.91 0.87 -12.40
CA LEU A 128 0.03 0.37 -11.39
C LEU A 128 0.71 1.51 -10.62
N ARG A 129 1.14 2.53 -11.33
CA ARG A 129 1.72 3.74 -10.72
C ARG A 129 0.73 4.37 -9.74
N HIS A 130 -0.51 4.49 -10.14
CA HIS A 130 -1.57 5.04 -9.28
C HIS A 130 -1.77 4.20 -8.01
N LEU A 131 -1.90 2.87 -8.15
CA LEU A 131 -2.05 1.95 -7.01
C LEU A 131 -0.85 2.03 -6.05
N VAL A 132 0.35 1.98 -6.59
CA VAL A 132 1.59 2.02 -5.80
C VAL A 132 1.73 3.34 -5.05
N LEU A 133 1.37 4.47 -5.68
CA LEU A 133 1.38 5.77 -5.02
C LEU A 133 0.36 5.85 -3.89
N LEU A 134 -0.84 5.29 -4.05
CA LEU A 134 -1.82 5.19 -2.96
C LEU A 134 -1.24 4.45 -1.76
N LEU A 135 -0.56 3.33 -1.99
CA LEU A 135 0.04 2.54 -0.92
C LEU A 135 1.22 3.29 -0.27
N VAL A 136 2.13 3.86 -1.05
CA VAL A 136 3.26 4.64 -0.52
C VAL A 136 2.77 5.82 0.32
N GLN A 137 1.77 6.53 -0.14
CA GLN A 137 1.19 7.66 0.60
C GLN A 137 0.54 7.21 1.91
N ALA A 138 -0.17 6.10 1.90
CA ALA A 138 -0.79 5.55 3.09
C ALA A 138 0.23 5.16 4.17
N VAL A 139 1.39 4.60 3.78
CA VAL A 139 2.44 4.22 4.74
C VAL A 139 3.35 5.38 5.14
N ALA A 140 3.41 6.45 4.35
CA ALA A 140 4.21 7.63 4.63
C ALA A 140 3.48 8.65 5.52
N THR A 141 2.15 8.65 5.50
CA THR A 141 1.31 9.59 6.26
C THR A 141 0.76 8.90 7.49
N PRO A 142 1.16 9.29 8.71
CA PRO A 142 0.54 8.74 9.91
C PRO A 142 -0.97 9.02 9.87
N PRO A 143 -1.81 8.09 10.37
CA PRO A 143 -3.23 8.32 10.45
C PRO A 143 -3.50 9.59 11.23
N ALA A 144 -4.39 10.43 10.72
CA ALA A 144 -4.80 11.63 11.44
C ALA A 144 -5.19 11.24 12.88
N PRO A 145 -4.71 11.96 13.90
CA PRO A 145 -5.11 11.69 15.27
C PRO A 145 -6.64 11.68 15.30
N ARG A 146 -7.22 10.63 15.88
CA ARG A 146 -8.66 10.59 16.10
C ARG A 146 -9.01 11.88 16.81
N GLY A 147 -9.64 12.82 16.10
CA GLY A 147 -9.96 14.11 16.63
C GLY A 147 -10.75 13.91 17.91
N LYS A 148 -10.23 14.39 19.03
CA LYS A 148 -11.11 14.77 20.12
C LYS A 148 -12.15 15.65 19.47
N ALA A 149 -13.41 15.25 19.57
CA ALA A 149 -14.53 16.09 19.14
C ALA A 149 -14.23 17.52 19.60
N PRO A 150 -14.37 18.52 18.73
CA PRO A 150 -14.13 19.89 19.15
C PRO A 150 -15.02 20.10 20.38
N MET A 151 -14.41 20.36 21.54
CA MET A 151 -15.15 20.88 22.66
C MET A 151 -15.79 22.15 22.14
N LEU A 152 -17.12 22.11 21.99
CA LEU A 152 -17.92 23.32 21.83
C LEU A 152 -17.54 24.22 23.02
N ARG A 153 -16.71 25.21 22.74
CA ARG A 153 -16.54 26.31 23.68
C ARG A 153 -17.92 26.88 23.85
N ALA A 154 -18.48 26.71 25.06
CA ALA A 154 -19.64 27.43 25.46
C ALA A 154 -19.39 28.91 25.18
N GLY A 155 -20.11 29.48 24.25
CA GLY A 155 -20.06 30.91 23.97
C GLY A 155 -20.37 31.69 25.25
N PRO A 156 -19.90 32.94 25.35
CA PRO A 156 -20.14 33.75 26.52
C PRO A 156 -21.64 33.84 26.79
N ARG A 157 -22.04 33.48 28.00
CA ARG A 157 -23.40 33.77 28.48
C ARG A 157 -23.59 35.25 28.37
N LEU A 158 -24.53 35.66 27.51
CA LEU A 158 -25.07 37.00 27.54
C LEU A 158 -25.81 37.13 28.86
N VAL A 159 -25.20 37.85 29.79
CA VAL A 159 -25.90 38.32 30.98
C VAL A 159 -26.75 39.50 30.54
N LEU A 160 -28.05 39.28 30.38
CA LEU A 160 -29.01 40.36 30.27
C LEU A 160 -29.08 41.04 31.65
N GLN A 161 -28.45 42.19 31.77
CA GLN A 161 -28.75 43.09 32.87
C GLN A 161 -30.07 43.77 32.53
N ALA A 162 -31.08 43.55 33.38
CA ALA A 162 -32.31 44.30 33.37
C ALA A 162 -32.06 45.74 33.80
#